data_5fa78f7c2b13cf84fdf40b99d35ca74e
#
_entry.id   5fa78f7c2b13cf84fdf40b99d35ca74e
#
_cell.length_a   1.000
_cell.length_b   1.000
_cell.length_c   1.000
_cell.angle_alpha   90.00
_cell.angle_beta   90.00
_cell.angle_gamma   90.00
#
_symmetry.space_group_name_H-M   'P 1'
#
loop_
_entity.id
_entity.type
_entity.pdbx_description
1 polymer ?
#
loop_
_entity_poly.entity_id
_entity_poly.type
_entity_poly.pdbx_seq_one_letter_code
_entity_poly.pdbx_strand_id
1 'polypeptide(L)'
;TSDPDFMTRLVDALVATGCTLGFDATGGGNEGKLPGQILAAMEIAANKTAKEYSRYGSDTYKQVYIYGGLDIRPTEFGRGFGMFWGVGGWLLTPFLIKIGAEAAQKLRLRVASELKTTFASHYTKVISLQETLSLDAISAYNRRATGEKYLINPNL
;
A
#
# COMPACT_ATOMS: atom_id res chain seq x y z
N THR A 1 -10.47 -0.58 0.38
CA THR A 1 -10.93 0.82 0.44
C THR A 1 -12.40 0.97 0.07
N SER A 2 -12.93 0.11 -0.80
CA SER A 2 -14.36 0.07 -1.15
C SER A 2 -15.24 -0.70 -0.15
N ASP A 3 -14.65 -1.40 0.81
CA ASP A 3 -15.34 -2.10 1.88
C ASP A 3 -15.89 -1.08 2.88
N PRO A 4 -17.19 -1.10 3.22
CA PRO A 4 -17.78 -0.20 4.21
C PRO A 4 -17.09 -0.30 5.58
N ASP A 5 -16.57 -1.48 5.93
CA ASP A 5 -15.88 -1.72 7.20
C ASP A 5 -14.37 -1.47 7.13
N PHE A 6 -13.87 -0.94 6.02
CA PHE A 6 -12.44 -0.75 5.80
C PHE A 6 -11.75 -0.02 6.96
N MET A 7 -12.29 1.12 7.39
CA MET A 7 -11.69 1.93 8.46
C MET A 7 -11.70 1.19 9.80
N THR A 8 -12.77 0.52 10.15
CA THR A 8 -12.86 -0.27 11.39
C THR A 8 -11.84 -1.38 11.42
N ARG A 9 -11.75 -2.17 10.34
CA ARG A 9 -10.78 -3.26 10.21
C ARG A 9 -9.33 -2.78 10.22
N LEU A 10 -9.07 -1.63 9.58
CA LEU A 10 -7.73 -1.03 9.56
C LEU A 10 -7.33 -0.57 10.97
N VAL A 11 -8.22 0.12 11.68
CA VAL A 11 -7.96 0.55 13.06
C VAL A 11 -7.70 -0.65 13.98
N ASP A 12 -8.51 -1.70 13.88
CA ASP A 12 -8.34 -2.89 14.72
C ASP A 12 -7.00 -3.61 14.46
N ALA A 13 -6.60 -3.71 13.19
CA ALA A 13 -5.30 -4.22 12.80
C ALA A 13 -4.14 -3.35 13.34
N LEU A 14 -4.27 -2.03 13.29
CA LEU A 14 -3.27 -1.10 13.81
C LEU A 14 -3.17 -1.15 15.33
N VAL A 15 -4.29 -1.30 16.04
CA VAL A 15 -4.30 -1.52 17.50
C VAL A 15 -3.58 -2.83 17.85
N ALA A 16 -3.87 -3.91 17.10
CA ALA A 16 -3.27 -5.22 17.36
C ALA A 16 -1.77 -5.27 17.08
N THR A 17 -1.28 -4.48 16.12
CA THR A 17 0.13 -4.51 15.68
C THR A 17 0.99 -3.38 16.23
N GLY A 18 0.39 -2.28 16.69
CA GLY A 18 1.10 -1.06 17.06
C GLY A 18 1.80 -0.38 15.87
N CYS A 19 1.38 -0.67 14.63
CA CYS A 19 2.05 -0.20 13.43
C CYS A 19 1.83 1.30 13.20
N THR A 20 2.91 2.05 12.98
CA THR A 20 2.91 3.50 12.74
C THR A 20 3.49 3.89 11.38
N LEU A 21 3.79 2.89 10.55
CA LEU A 21 4.33 3.05 9.20
C LEU A 21 3.39 2.38 8.20
N GLY A 22 2.93 3.12 7.21
CA GLY A 22 2.08 2.65 6.13
C GLY A 22 2.71 2.82 4.76
N PHE A 23 2.33 1.96 3.82
CA PHE A 23 2.74 2.04 2.42
C PHE A 23 1.52 2.03 1.51
N ASP A 24 1.37 3.06 0.68
CA ASP A 24 0.34 3.15 -0.34
C ASP A 24 0.90 2.75 -1.70
N ALA A 25 0.46 1.58 -2.19
CA ALA A 25 0.86 1.03 -3.48
C ALA A 25 0.07 1.62 -4.67
N THR A 26 -1.05 2.27 -4.41
CA THR A 26 -1.95 2.78 -5.45
C THR A 26 -1.69 4.25 -5.80
N GLY A 27 -1.08 4.99 -4.89
CA GLY A 27 -0.81 6.42 -5.05
C GLY A 27 -2.03 7.28 -4.81
N GLY A 28 -3.00 6.80 -4.05
CA GLY A 28 -4.14 7.61 -3.68
C GLY A 28 -5.50 6.92 -3.69
N GLY A 29 -5.58 5.63 -3.77
CA GLY A 29 -6.83 4.84 -3.80
C GLY A 29 -7.96 5.46 -2.96
N ASN A 30 -9.21 5.11 -3.23
CA ASN A 30 -10.39 5.76 -2.67
C ASN A 30 -10.44 7.27 -2.98
N GLU A 31 -10.34 7.61 -4.26
CA GLU A 31 -10.41 9.00 -4.74
C GLU A 31 -9.33 9.93 -4.17
N GLY A 32 -8.12 9.42 -3.96
CA GLY A 32 -7.02 10.20 -3.40
C GLY A 32 -6.95 10.24 -1.87
N LYS A 33 -7.90 9.61 -1.18
CA LYS A 33 -8.06 9.73 0.28
C LYS A 33 -7.28 8.70 1.09
N LEU A 34 -6.78 7.62 0.47
CA LEU A 34 -6.18 6.50 1.18
C LEU A 34 -5.02 6.89 2.12
N PRO A 35 -4.05 7.71 1.73
CA PRO A 35 -2.97 8.10 2.66
C PRO A 35 -3.49 8.82 3.90
N GLY A 36 -4.45 9.74 3.74
CA GLY A 36 -5.11 10.42 4.85
C GLY A 36 -5.93 9.47 5.74
N GLN A 37 -6.60 8.49 5.16
CA GLN A 37 -7.33 7.46 5.91
C GLN A 37 -6.39 6.58 6.73
N ILE A 38 -5.23 6.20 6.19
CA ILE A 38 -4.22 5.44 6.93
C ILE A 38 -3.71 6.24 8.13
N LEU A 39 -3.38 7.52 7.95
CA LEU A 39 -2.96 8.41 9.04
C LEU A 39 -4.06 8.56 10.10
N ALA A 40 -5.31 8.75 9.68
CA ALA A 40 -6.45 8.85 10.60
C ALA A 40 -6.66 7.57 11.40
N ALA A 41 -6.56 6.41 10.75
CA ALA A 41 -6.66 5.12 11.42
C ALA A 41 -5.53 4.90 12.44
N MET A 42 -4.30 5.30 12.11
CA MET A 42 -3.16 5.27 13.05
C MET A 42 -3.39 6.16 14.26
N GLU A 43 -3.96 7.36 14.07
CA GLU A 43 -4.27 8.26 15.17
C GLU A 43 -5.39 7.71 16.06
N ILE A 44 -6.45 7.15 15.45
CA ILE A 44 -7.51 6.48 16.21
C ILE A 44 -6.94 5.30 17.02
N ALA A 45 -6.07 4.50 16.43
CA ALA A 45 -5.43 3.38 17.10
C ALA A 45 -4.56 3.85 18.27
N ALA A 46 -3.75 4.90 18.09
CA ALA A 46 -2.93 5.48 19.14
C ALA A 46 -3.79 6.02 20.30
N ASN A 47 -4.89 6.71 19.98
CA ASN A 47 -5.79 7.26 21.00
C ASN A 47 -6.59 6.18 21.76
N LYS A 48 -6.89 5.02 21.13
CA LYS A 48 -7.51 3.88 21.84
C LYS A 48 -6.62 3.32 22.96
N THR A 49 -5.32 3.49 22.86
CA THR A 49 -4.33 3.00 23.84
C THR A 49 -3.74 4.10 24.71
N ALA A 50 -4.09 5.37 24.45
CA ALA A 50 -3.60 6.52 25.21
C ALA A 50 -4.18 6.54 26.64
N LYS A 51 -3.34 6.91 27.61
CA LYS A 51 -3.75 7.03 29.02
C LYS A 51 -4.26 8.43 29.35
N GLU A 52 -3.85 9.43 28.57
CA GLU A 52 -4.17 10.83 28.80
C GLU A 52 -4.67 11.51 27.52
N TYR A 53 -5.51 12.52 27.68
CA TYR A 53 -5.98 13.32 26.57
C TYR A 53 -4.89 14.30 26.10
N SER A 54 -4.66 14.35 24.79
CA SER A 54 -3.81 15.37 24.17
C SER A 54 -4.62 16.26 23.22
N ARG A 55 -4.52 17.56 23.39
CA ARG A 55 -5.21 18.55 22.57
C ARG A 55 -4.77 18.54 21.10
N TYR A 56 -3.51 18.18 20.84
CA TYR A 56 -2.90 18.20 19.52
C TYR A 56 -2.79 16.82 18.86
N GLY A 57 -3.41 15.82 19.48
CA GLY A 57 -3.33 14.41 19.05
C GLY A 57 -2.24 13.64 19.78
N SER A 58 -2.04 12.39 19.35
CA SER A 58 -1.07 11.50 19.99
C SER A 58 0.38 11.94 19.77
N ASP A 59 1.26 11.58 20.70
CA ASP A 59 2.71 11.75 20.58
C ASP A 59 3.36 10.68 19.68
N THR A 60 2.57 9.83 19.11
CA THR A 60 3.02 8.78 18.19
C THR A 60 3.26 9.36 16.80
N TYR A 61 4.50 9.30 16.30
CA TYR A 61 4.80 9.69 14.93
C TYR A 61 4.23 8.68 13.95
N LYS A 62 3.46 9.16 12.99
CA LYS A 62 2.81 8.36 11.94
C LYS A 62 3.41 8.70 10.59
N GLN A 63 3.80 7.68 9.83
CA GLN A 63 4.39 7.88 8.50
C GLN A 63 3.65 7.07 7.45
N VAL A 64 3.31 7.70 6.33
CA VAL A 64 2.84 7.01 5.12
C VAL A 64 3.79 7.29 3.96
N TYR A 65 4.20 6.24 3.28
CA TYR A 65 4.93 6.33 2.02
C TYR A 65 4.06 5.94 0.84
N ILE A 66 4.00 6.81 -0.16
CA ILE A 66 3.36 6.56 -1.44
C ILE A 66 4.44 6.04 -2.39
N TYR A 67 4.28 4.82 -2.91
CA TYR A 67 5.24 4.20 -3.83
C TYR A 67 4.61 3.71 -5.13
N GLY A 68 3.31 3.87 -5.31
CA GLY A 68 2.57 3.57 -6.52
C GLY A 68 1.91 4.80 -7.14
N GLY A 69 1.53 4.72 -8.38
CA GLY A 69 0.90 5.79 -9.16
C GLY A 69 -0.22 5.28 -10.07
N LEU A 70 -1.02 4.31 -9.61
CA LEU A 70 -2.17 3.79 -10.34
C LEU A 70 -3.34 4.79 -10.39
N ASP A 71 -3.50 5.55 -9.32
CA ASP A 71 -4.44 6.65 -9.25
C ASP A 71 -3.68 7.97 -9.47
N ILE A 72 -4.05 8.70 -10.52
CA ILE A 72 -3.42 9.97 -10.91
C ILE A 72 -4.14 11.20 -10.37
N ARG A 73 -5.22 10.99 -9.59
CA ARG A 73 -5.96 12.08 -8.97
C ARG A 73 -5.14 12.71 -7.85
N PRO A 74 -5.44 13.96 -7.44
CA PRO A 74 -4.78 14.59 -6.31
C PRO A 74 -4.89 13.75 -5.04
N THR A 75 -3.84 13.77 -4.21
CA THR A 75 -3.90 13.18 -2.88
C THR A 75 -4.54 14.16 -1.92
N GLU A 76 -5.63 13.75 -1.29
CA GLU A 76 -6.39 14.58 -0.36
C GLU A 76 -6.08 14.21 1.09
N PHE A 77 -5.78 15.22 1.91
CA PHE A 77 -5.58 15.06 3.33
C PHE A 77 -6.71 15.76 4.08
N GLY A 78 -7.46 14.98 4.86
CA GLY A 78 -8.38 15.50 5.85
C GLY A 78 -7.65 16.06 7.07
N ARG A 79 -8.42 16.32 8.11
CA ARG A 79 -7.91 16.65 9.45
C ARG A 79 -8.36 15.54 10.41
N GLY A 80 -7.66 15.30 11.51
CA GLY A 80 -8.05 14.28 12.48
C GLY A 80 -7.04 13.17 12.69
N PHE A 81 -5.80 13.40 12.23
CA PHE A 81 -4.68 12.51 12.52
C PHE A 81 -3.57 13.17 13.37
N GLY A 82 -3.97 14.14 14.20
CA GLY A 82 -3.06 14.86 15.10
C GLY A 82 -2.09 15.75 14.33
N MET A 83 -1.00 16.15 15.01
CA MET A 83 0.01 17.07 14.46
C MET A 83 1.39 16.41 14.28
N PHE A 84 1.54 15.11 14.59
CA PHE A 84 2.83 14.43 14.53
C PHE A 84 2.81 13.31 13.50
N TRP A 85 3.01 13.70 12.23
CA TRP A 85 2.93 12.78 11.10
C TRP A 85 3.76 13.25 9.89
N GLY A 86 3.99 12.34 8.95
CA GLY A 86 4.62 12.62 7.67
C GLY A 86 4.03 11.82 6.54
N VAL A 87 4.11 12.38 5.33
CA VAL A 87 3.85 11.67 4.07
C VAL A 87 5.02 11.92 3.15
N GLY A 88 5.45 10.87 2.46
CA GLY A 88 6.56 10.98 1.52
C GLY A 88 6.41 10.06 0.33
N GLY A 89 7.10 10.37 -0.75
CA GLY A 89 7.30 9.44 -1.85
C GLY A 89 8.36 8.39 -1.48
N TRP A 90 8.22 7.19 -2.02
CA TRP A 90 9.22 6.14 -1.89
C TRP A 90 9.49 5.49 -3.25
N LEU A 91 10.77 5.33 -3.58
CA LEU A 91 11.20 4.69 -4.82
C LEU A 91 12.31 3.68 -4.53
N LEU A 92 12.16 2.48 -5.07
CA LEU A 92 13.05 1.35 -4.78
C LEU A 92 14.52 1.64 -5.12
N THR A 93 14.79 2.18 -6.32
CA THR A 93 16.18 2.38 -6.77
C THR A 93 16.97 3.34 -5.88
N PRO A 94 16.48 4.57 -5.57
CA PRO A 94 17.15 5.45 -4.63
C PRO A 94 17.26 4.85 -3.23
N PHE A 95 16.26 4.09 -2.79
CA PHE A 95 16.31 3.41 -1.50
C PHE A 95 17.44 2.37 -1.44
N LEU A 96 17.60 1.53 -2.48
CA LEU A 96 18.69 0.55 -2.54
C LEU A 96 20.07 1.21 -2.56
N ILE A 97 20.22 2.35 -3.24
CA ILE A 97 21.45 3.14 -3.21
C ILE A 97 21.72 3.65 -1.80
N LYS A 98 20.69 4.20 -1.14
CA LYS A 98 20.80 4.78 0.22
C LYS A 98 21.23 3.76 1.26
N ILE A 99 20.71 2.53 1.22
CA ILE A 99 21.02 1.47 2.19
C ILE A 99 22.38 0.78 1.92
N GLY A 100 22.94 0.98 0.73
CA GLY A 100 24.22 0.41 0.32
C GLY A 100 24.14 -1.03 -0.20
N ALA A 101 25.22 -1.48 -0.83
CA ALA A 101 25.25 -2.74 -1.58
C ALA A 101 25.02 -3.98 -0.71
N GLU A 102 25.58 -4.01 0.49
CA GLU A 102 25.45 -5.17 1.40
C GLU A 102 23.99 -5.36 1.85
N ALA A 103 23.34 -4.30 2.35
CA ALA A 103 21.95 -4.37 2.77
C ALA A 103 21.00 -4.66 1.59
N ALA A 104 21.25 -4.05 0.43
CA ALA A 104 20.51 -4.34 -0.79
C ALA A 104 20.63 -5.81 -1.21
N GLN A 105 21.83 -6.40 -1.07
CA GLN A 105 22.04 -7.83 -1.37
C GLN A 105 21.29 -8.74 -0.39
N LYS A 106 21.27 -8.42 0.90
CA LYS A 106 20.47 -9.17 1.88
C LYS A 106 18.98 -9.17 1.51
N LEU A 107 18.43 -8.02 1.09
CA LEU A 107 17.04 -7.93 0.63
C LEU A 107 16.79 -8.81 -0.61
N ARG A 108 17.70 -8.78 -1.61
CA ARG A 108 17.56 -9.63 -2.81
C ARG A 108 17.58 -11.12 -2.48
N LEU A 109 18.48 -11.54 -1.60
CA LEU A 109 18.56 -12.94 -1.14
C LEU A 109 17.28 -13.37 -0.41
N ARG A 110 16.72 -12.50 0.42
CA ARG A 110 15.43 -12.77 1.07
C ARG A 110 14.31 -12.94 0.05
N VAL A 111 14.18 -12.04 -0.92
CA VAL A 111 13.19 -12.18 -1.99
C VAL A 111 13.39 -13.50 -2.74
N ALA A 112 14.63 -13.85 -3.11
CA ALA A 112 14.93 -15.08 -3.83
C ALA A 112 14.57 -16.34 -3.02
N SER A 113 14.82 -16.35 -1.72
CA SER A 113 14.50 -17.49 -0.86
C SER A 113 13.01 -17.64 -0.57
N GLU A 114 12.24 -16.57 -0.65
CA GLU A 114 10.82 -16.54 -0.30
C GLU A 114 9.90 -16.38 -1.53
N LEU A 115 10.40 -16.61 -2.75
CA LEU A 115 9.62 -16.45 -4.00
C LEU A 115 8.33 -17.28 -4.05
N LYS A 116 8.32 -18.44 -3.41
CA LYS A 116 7.17 -19.35 -3.41
C LYS A 116 6.27 -19.19 -2.17
N THR A 117 6.61 -18.30 -1.25
CA THR A 117 5.89 -18.06 0.00
C THR A 117 5.50 -16.59 0.12
N THR A 118 6.29 -15.76 0.78
CA THR A 118 5.98 -14.35 1.04
C THR A 118 5.80 -13.54 -0.26
N PHE A 119 6.58 -13.85 -1.30
CA PHE A 119 6.54 -13.16 -2.59
C PHE A 119 5.85 -13.97 -3.69
N ALA A 120 5.08 -15.00 -3.31
CA ALA A 120 4.35 -15.81 -4.28
C ALA A 120 3.37 -14.95 -5.09
N SER A 121 3.34 -15.18 -6.41
CA SER A 121 2.38 -14.55 -7.31
C SER A 121 1.41 -15.59 -7.82
N HIS A 122 0.14 -15.21 -7.87
CA HIS A 122 -0.91 -16.01 -8.46
C HIS A 122 -1.43 -15.34 -9.73
N TYR A 123 -1.65 -16.14 -10.76
CA TYR A 123 -2.29 -15.68 -11.99
C TYR A 123 -3.70 -16.25 -12.05
N THR A 124 -4.67 -15.40 -12.39
CA THR A 124 -6.07 -15.81 -12.48
C THR A 124 -6.40 -16.42 -13.83
N LYS A 125 -5.62 -16.10 -14.86
CA LYS A 125 -5.78 -16.59 -16.22
C LYS A 125 -4.46 -16.61 -16.97
N VAL A 126 -4.28 -17.60 -17.85
CA VAL A 126 -3.20 -17.62 -18.84
C VAL A 126 -3.83 -17.33 -20.20
N ILE A 127 -3.30 -16.37 -20.93
CA ILE A 127 -3.81 -15.94 -22.24
C ILE A 127 -2.69 -15.85 -23.27
N SER A 128 -3.04 -16.01 -24.54
CA SER A 128 -2.13 -15.81 -25.66
C SER A 128 -1.86 -14.31 -25.88
N LEU A 129 -0.86 -14.01 -26.72
CA LEU A 129 -0.56 -12.63 -27.11
C LEU A 129 -1.74 -11.98 -27.86
N GLN A 130 -2.45 -12.74 -28.70
CA GLN A 130 -3.64 -12.24 -29.42
C GLN A 130 -4.80 -11.97 -28.50
N GLU A 131 -5.05 -12.83 -27.51
CA GLU A 131 -6.14 -12.62 -26.53
C GLU A 131 -5.95 -11.37 -25.69
N THR A 132 -4.71 -10.85 -25.55
CA THR A 132 -4.49 -9.59 -24.84
C THR A 132 -5.19 -8.40 -25.48
N LEU A 133 -5.48 -8.47 -26.77
CA LEU A 133 -6.17 -7.43 -27.54
C LEU A 133 -7.69 -7.61 -27.53
N SER A 134 -8.20 -8.66 -26.91
CA SER A 134 -9.66 -8.84 -26.77
C SER A 134 -10.26 -7.78 -25.83
N LEU A 135 -11.50 -7.38 -26.09
CA LEU A 135 -12.18 -6.38 -25.27
C LEU A 135 -12.31 -6.83 -23.81
N ASP A 136 -12.52 -8.12 -23.59
CA ASP A 136 -12.64 -8.70 -22.25
C ASP A 136 -11.30 -8.60 -21.47
N ALA A 137 -10.19 -8.96 -22.09
CA ALA A 137 -8.88 -8.84 -21.49
C ALA A 137 -8.54 -7.36 -21.21
N ILE A 138 -8.74 -6.48 -22.19
CA ILE A 138 -8.53 -5.04 -22.04
C ILE A 138 -9.37 -4.48 -20.89
N SER A 139 -10.64 -4.85 -20.82
CA SER A 139 -11.54 -4.40 -19.75
C SER A 139 -11.10 -4.91 -18.39
N ALA A 140 -10.59 -6.16 -18.30
CA ALA A 140 -10.12 -6.74 -17.06
C ALA A 140 -8.89 -6.00 -16.51
N TYR A 141 -7.83 -5.84 -17.28
CA TYR A 141 -6.62 -5.17 -16.77
C TYR A 141 -6.76 -3.64 -16.70
N ASN A 142 -7.66 -3.02 -17.49
CA ASN A 142 -7.92 -1.58 -17.39
C ASN A 142 -8.64 -1.17 -16.10
N ARG A 143 -9.29 -2.11 -15.41
CA ARG A 143 -9.86 -1.88 -14.07
C ARG A 143 -8.80 -1.52 -13.03
N ARG A 144 -7.52 -1.85 -13.28
CA ARG A 144 -6.38 -1.61 -12.38
C ARG A 144 -6.63 -2.11 -10.95
N ALA A 145 -7.45 -3.16 -10.83
CA ALA A 145 -7.81 -3.76 -9.55
C ALA A 145 -6.74 -4.75 -9.08
N THR A 146 -6.56 -4.86 -7.79
CA THR A 146 -5.79 -5.94 -7.18
C THR A 146 -6.63 -7.23 -7.20
N GLY A 147 -6.01 -8.38 -7.46
CA GLY A 147 -6.69 -9.67 -7.44
C GLY A 147 -6.93 -10.30 -8.81
N GLU A 148 -6.95 -9.54 -9.89
CA GLU A 148 -6.94 -10.07 -11.26
C GLU A 148 -5.55 -9.86 -11.89
N LYS A 149 -4.88 -10.96 -12.27
CA LYS A 149 -3.54 -10.92 -12.85
C LYS A 149 -3.42 -11.99 -13.92
N TYR A 150 -3.26 -11.56 -15.15
CA TYR A 150 -3.11 -12.45 -16.29
C TYR A 150 -1.64 -12.74 -16.58
N LEU A 151 -1.35 -14.01 -16.89
CA LEU A 151 -0.07 -14.41 -17.47
C LEU A 151 -0.21 -14.44 -18.99
N ILE A 152 0.61 -13.67 -19.67
CA ILE A 152 0.67 -13.72 -21.13
C ILE A 152 1.70 -14.78 -21.52
N ASN A 153 1.24 -15.81 -22.23
CA ASN A 153 2.10 -16.83 -22.80
C ASN A 153 2.15 -16.64 -24.33
N PRO A 154 3.25 -16.13 -24.88
CA PRO A 154 3.35 -15.88 -26.32
C PRO A 154 3.42 -17.15 -27.18
N ASN A 155 3.52 -18.33 -26.54
CA ASN A 155 3.59 -19.62 -27.22
C ASN A 155 2.22 -20.35 -27.26
N LEU A 156 1.14 -19.69 -26.84
CA LEU A 156 -0.24 -20.18 -26.98
C LEU A 156 -0.84 -19.73 -28.30
#